data_aec7ae5a4d9be883970a503e72ad4850
#
_entry.id   aec7ae5a4d9be883970a503e72ad4850
#
_cell.length_a   1.000
_cell.length_b   1.000
_cell.length_c   1.000
_cell.angle_alpha   90.00
_cell.angle_beta   90.00
_cell.angle_gamma   90.00
#
_symmetry.space_group_name_H-M   'P 1'
#
loop_
_entity.id
_entity.type
_entity.pdbx_description
1 polymer ?
#
loop_
_entity_poly.entity_id
_entity_poly.type
_entity_poly.pdbx_seq_one_letter_code
_entity_poly.pdbx_strand_id
1 'polypeptide(L)'
;MDVFFSNACQEVIDYIKTLGINVYPFGDNYFHFGYEKDDTFGFICENKDNIVVRFIYVDLLSNKPNIDTFNWDKEKFTKKIYDITKIYHRNKKYHKLEAIKHIADDEFIPDPQDDTPTLN
;
A
#
# COMPACT_ATOMS: atom_id res chain seq x y z
N MET A 1 -13.89 -1.13 -22.21
CA MET A 1 -12.81 -0.62 -23.02
C MET A 1 -11.52 -1.33 -22.72
N ASP A 2 -10.84 -1.68 -23.73
CA ASP A 2 -9.58 -2.38 -23.52
C ASP A 2 -8.50 -1.44 -23.11
N VAL A 3 -7.79 -1.86 -22.10
CA VAL A 3 -6.65 -1.12 -21.66
C VAL A 3 -5.44 -1.66 -22.41
N PHE A 4 -4.84 -0.80 -23.20
CA PHE A 4 -3.65 -1.20 -23.93
C PHE A 4 -2.43 -0.81 -23.13
N PHE A 5 -1.58 -1.76 -22.91
CA PHE A 5 -0.30 -1.49 -22.32
C PHE A 5 0.72 -2.35 -23.05
N SER A 6 1.94 -1.88 -23.04
CA SER A 6 3.00 -2.52 -23.79
C SER A 6 3.36 -3.88 -23.19
N ASN A 7 4.06 -4.70 -23.98
CA ASN A 7 4.59 -5.95 -23.44
C ASN A 7 5.52 -5.70 -22.27
N ALA A 8 6.26 -4.59 -22.31
CA ALA A 8 7.15 -4.24 -21.22
C ALA A 8 6.34 -3.99 -19.93
N CYS A 9 5.21 -3.31 -20.05
CA CYS A 9 4.38 -3.06 -18.89
C CYS A 9 3.79 -4.38 -18.36
N GLN A 10 3.39 -5.26 -19.27
CA GLN A 10 2.86 -6.56 -18.85
C GLN A 10 3.92 -7.36 -18.10
N GLU A 11 5.17 -7.31 -18.55
CA GLU A 11 6.26 -7.99 -17.86
C GLU A 11 6.46 -7.43 -16.45
N VAL A 12 6.33 -6.12 -16.31
CA VAL A 12 6.44 -5.48 -15.01
C VAL A 12 5.33 -5.97 -14.10
N ILE A 13 4.10 -5.97 -14.60
CA ILE A 13 2.96 -6.43 -13.82
C ILE A 13 3.14 -7.90 -13.41
N ASP A 14 3.58 -8.73 -14.34
CA ASP A 14 3.79 -10.13 -14.05
C ASP A 14 4.87 -10.32 -12.98
N TYR A 15 5.93 -9.56 -13.06
CA TYR A 15 6.99 -9.62 -12.06
C TYR A 15 6.46 -9.22 -10.68
N ILE A 16 5.69 -8.13 -10.62
CA ILE A 16 5.12 -7.68 -9.36
C ILE A 16 4.28 -8.78 -8.73
N LYS A 17 3.50 -9.48 -9.55
CA LYS A 17 2.67 -10.56 -9.05
C LYS A 17 3.49 -11.72 -8.50
N THR A 18 4.67 -11.94 -9.03
CA THR A 18 5.52 -13.01 -8.50
C THR A 18 5.99 -12.72 -7.09
N LEU A 19 5.93 -11.47 -6.66
CA LEU A 19 6.31 -11.10 -5.30
C LEU A 19 5.15 -11.25 -4.31
N GLY A 20 4.03 -11.81 -4.77
CA GLY A 20 2.85 -11.95 -3.92
C GLY A 20 2.03 -10.68 -3.79
N ILE A 21 2.25 -9.73 -4.68
CA ILE A 21 1.57 -8.45 -4.66
C ILE A 21 0.49 -8.46 -5.74
N ASN A 22 -0.66 -7.93 -5.40
CA ASN A 22 -1.76 -7.83 -6.36
C ASN A 22 -1.70 -6.52 -7.10
N VAL A 23 -2.13 -6.53 -8.35
CA VAL A 23 -2.16 -5.35 -9.20
C VAL A 23 -3.60 -5.12 -9.63
N TYR A 24 -4.07 -3.90 -9.44
CA TYR A 24 -5.46 -3.53 -9.71
C TYR A 24 -5.51 -2.42 -10.74
N PRO A 25 -6.22 -2.60 -11.86
CA PRO A 25 -6.34 -1.54 -12.85
C PRO A 25 -7.01 -0.30 -12.27
N PHE A 26 -6.52 0.85 -12.69
CA PHE A 26 -7.11 2.11 -12.28
C PHE A 26 -7.00 3.09 -13.42
N GLY A 27 -7.98 3.09 -14.29
CA GLY A 27 -7.94 3.92 -15.49
C GLY A 27 -7.11 3.28 -16.58
N ASP A 28 -6.79 4.04 -17.59
CA ASP A 28 -6.22 3.47 -18.80
C ASP A 28 -4.76 3.10 -18.65
N ASN A 29 -3.93 3.83 -18.13
CA ASN A 29 -2.50 3.51 -18.07
C ASN A 29 -2.00 3.45 -16.65
N TYR A 30 -2.90 3.23 -15.70
CA TYR A 30 -2.58 3.22 -14.29
C TYR A 30 -2.95 1.90 -13.65
N PHE A 31 -2.10 1.44 -12.76
CA PHE A 31 -2.36 0.24 -11.98
C PHE A 31 -1.91 0.48 -10.57
N HIS A 32 -2.77 0.19 -9.62
CA HIS A 32 -2.40 0.21 -8.20
C HIS A 32 -1.85 -1.15 -7.82
N PHE A 33 -0.95 -1.18 -6.87
CA PHE A 33 -0.46 -2.46 -6.39
C PHE A 33 -0.38 -2.46 -4.86
N GLY A 34 -0.60 -3.63 -4.30
CA GLY A 34 -0.58 -3.80 -2.87
C GLY A 34 -0.98 -5.21 -2.52
N TYR A 35 -1.02 -5.50 -1.23
CA TYR A 35 -1.46 -6.82 -0.80
C TYR A 35 -2.97 -6.93 -0.77
N GLU A 36 -3.67 -5.83 -0.56
CA GLU A 36 -5.12 -5.79 -0.51
C GLU A 36 -5.62 -4.64 -1.37
N LYS A 37 -6.81 -4.82 -1.90
CA LYS A 37 -7.38 -3.82 -2.79
C LYS A 37 -7.54 -2.46 -2.12
N ASP A 38 -7.95 -2.47 -0.88
CA ASP A 38 -8.20 -1.22 -0.15
C ASP A 38 -6.98 -0.74 0.63
N ASP A 39 -5.87 -1.42 0.47
CA ASP A 39 -4.64 -1.05 1.16
C ASP A 39 -3.49 -1.23 0.20
N THR A 40 -3.53 -0.47 -0.89
CA THR A 40 -2.45 -0.46 -1.85
C THR A 40 -1.39 0.53 -1.40
N PHE A 41 -0.16 0.31 -1.83
CA PHE A 41 0.93 1.15 -1.40
C PHE A 41 1.74 1.71 -2.55
N GLY A 42 1.16 1.71 -3.72
CA GLY A 42 1.81 2.34 -4.86
C GLY A 42 1.05 2.14 -6.13
N PHE A 43 1.57 2.73 -7.18
CA PHE A 43 1.00 2.53 -8.50
C PHE A 43 2.07 2.61 -9.56
N ILE A 44 1.75 2.05 -10.70
CA ILE A 44 2.59 2.14 -11.88
C ILE A 44 1.79 2.83 -12.98
N CYS A 45 2.51 3.57 -13.79
CA CYS A 45 1.93 4.30 -14.89
C CYS A 45 2.83 4.10 -16.10
N GLU A 46 2.24 3.69 -17.21
CA GLU A 46 2.98 3.62 -18.46
C GLU A 46 2.86 4.94 -19.17
N ASN A 47 4.00 5.56 -19.46
CA ASN A 47 4.05 6.85 -20.11
C ASN A 47 5.00 6.76 -21.27
N LYS A 48 4.46 6.64 -22.46
CA LYS A 48 5.24 6.49 -23.71
C LYS A 48 6.26 5.37 -23.58
N ASP A 49 7.52 5.74 -23.44
CA ASP A 49 8.59 4.76 -23.42
C ASP A 49 9.01 4.40 -22.00
N ASN A 50 8.36 4.99 -21.03
CA ASN A 50 8.75 4.80 -19.62
C ASN A 50 7.65 4.16 -18.83
N ILE A 51 8.05 3.36 -17.86
CA ILE A 51 7.13 2.84 -16.87
C ILE A 51 7.56 3.46 -15.56
N VAL A 52 6.69 4.28 -15.00
CA VAL A 52 6.99 5.02 -13.77
C VAL A 52 6.33 4.32 -12.61
N VAL A 53 7.10 4.13 -11.56
CA VAL A 53 6.62 3.50 -10.34
C VAL A 53 6.60 4.55 -9.24
N ARG A 54 5.51 4.59 -8.50
CA ARG A 54 5.43 5.47 -7.33
C ARG A 54 4.96 4.67 -6.14
N PHE A 55 5.72 4.74 -5.07
CA PHE A 55 5.31 4.20 -3.79
C PHE A 55 4.76 5.31 -2.92
N ILE A 56 3.64 5.07 -2.29
CA ILE A 56 3.05 5.99 -1.32
C ILE A 56 2.51 5.14 -0.19
N TYR A 57 3.12 5.23 0.97
CA TYR A 57 2.67 4.47 2.10
C TYR A 57 3.08 5.16 3.39
N VAL A 58 2.21 5.16 4.38
CA VAL A 58 2.48 5.82 5.65
C VAL A 58 2.85 4.79 6.69
N ASP A 59 3.93 5.06 7.39
CA ASP A 59 4.31 4.28 8.56
C ASP A 59 3.53 4.85 9.75
N LEU A 60 2.57 4.09 10.24
CA LEU A 60 1.69 4.59 11.28
C LEU A 60 2.40 4.82 12.61
N LEU A 61 3.45 4.08 12.86
CA LEU A 61 4.21 4.27 14.10
C LEU A 61 4.92 5.59 14.15
N SER A 62 5.59 5.94 13.07
CA SER A 62 6.34 7.19 13.00
C SER A 62 5.54 8.31 12.37
N ASN A 63 4.39 7.99 11.80
CA ASN A 63 3.53 8.92 11.09
C ASN A 63 4.28 9.61 9.95
N LYS A 64 5.16 8.86 9.30
CA LYS A 64 5.94 9.39 8.20
C LYS A 64 5.51 8.75 6.89
N PRO A 65 5.30 9.54 5.85
CA PRO A 65 5.00 8.97 4.55
C PRO A 65 6.25 8.44 3.89
N ASN A 66 6.09 7.34 3.18
CA ASN A 66 7.10 6.82 2.30
C ASN A 66 6.63 7.11 0.89
N ILE A 67 7.27 8.07 0.25
CA ILE A 67 6.94 8.45 -1.11
C ILE A 67 8.21 8.37 -1.93
N ASP A 68 8.16 7.56 -2.97
CA ASP A 68 9.31 7.41 -3.84
C ASP A 68 8.81 7.18 -5.27
N THR A 69 9.41 7.87 -6.22
CA THR A 69 9.00 7.77 -7.61
C THR A 69 10.24 7.55 -8.46
N PHE A 70 10.18 6.56 -9.31
CA PHE A 70 11.33 6.27 -10.18
C PHE A 70 10.85 5.51 -11.42
N ASN A 71 11.68 5.51 -12.45
CA ASN A 71 11.43 4.67 -13.61
C ASN A 71 11.66 3.22 -13.22
N TRP A 72 10.91 2.33 -13.86
CA TRP A 72 10.98 0.91 -13.49
C TRP A 72 12.42 0.43 -13.42
N ASP A 73 12.74 -0.13 -12.28
CA ASP A 73 14.03 -0.74 -12.00
C ASP A 73 13.73 -1.92 -11.10
N LYS A 74 13.97 -3.09 -11.61
CA LYS A 74 13.56 -4.32 -10.94
C LYS A 74 14.18 -4.46 -9.55
N GLU A 75 15.48 -4.19 -9.46
CA GLU A 75 16.18 -4.31 -8.19
C GLU A 75 15.69 -3.29 -7.18
N LYS A 76 15.53 -2.06 -7.64
CA LYS A 76 15.09 -0.98 -6.79
C LYS A 76 13.67 -1.22 -6.30
N PHE A 77 12.81 -1.71 -7.20
CA PHE A 77 11.44 -2.04 -6.85
C PHE A 77 11.40 -3.14 -5.79
N THR A 78 12.15 -4.20 -6.02
CA THR A 78 12.16 -5.35 -5.11
C THR A 78 12.64 -4.94 -3.72
N LYS A 79 13.67 -4.12 -3.68
CA LYS A 79 14.19 -3.64 -2.41
C LYS A 79 13.16 -2.78 -1.69
N LYS A 80 12.49 -1.92 -2.43
CA LYS A 80 11.47 -1.05 -1.85
C LYS A 80 10.29 -1.87 -1.34
N ILE A 81 9.88 -2.89 -2.07
CA ILE A 81 8.82 -3.78 -1.63
C ILE A 81 9.19 -4.45 -0.31
N TYR A 82 10.43 -4.86 -0.18
CA TYR A 82 10.89 -5.48 1.06
C TYR A 82 10.73 -4.52 2.24
N ASP A 83 11.11 -3.28 2.06
CA ASP A 83 11.00 -2.27 3.11
C ASP A 83 9.54 -1.93 3.41
N ILE A 84 8.74 -1.76 2.37
CA ILE A 84 7.33 -1.41 2.53
C ILE A 84 6.57 -2.55 3.20
N THR A 85 6.92 -3.79 2.87
CA THR A 85 6.26 -4.94 3.46
C THR A 85 6.43 -4.97 4.98
N LYS A 86 7.59 -4.59 5.46
CA LYS A 86 7.82 -4.51 6.90
C LYS A 86 6.89 -3.49 7.54
N ILE A 87 6.74 -2.34 6.89
CA ILE A 87 5.85 -1.30 7.38
C ILE A 87 4.40 -1.78 7.31
N TYR A 88 4.04 -2.45 6.22
CA TYR A 88 2.70 -2.97 6.04
C TYR A 88 2.32 -3.93 7.17
N HIS A 89 3.16 -4.87 7.50
CA HIS A 89 2.89 -5.81 8.58
C HIS A 89 2.85 -5.11 9.94
N ARG A 90 3.72 -4.15 10.15
CA ARG A 90 3.73 -3.39 11.37
C ARG A 90 2.45 -2.56 11.51
N ASN A 91 1.99 -1.96 10.42
CA ASN A 91 0.75 -1.19 10.42
C ASN A 91 -0.44 -2.09 10.73
N LYS A 92 -0.49 -3.27 10.15
CA LYS A 92 -1.58 -4.20 10.41
C LYS A 92 -1.61 -4.61 11.88
N LYS A 93 -0.46 -4.85 12.45
CA LYS A 93 -0.36 -5.18 13.86
C LYS A 93 -0.81 -4.00 14.71
N TYR A 94 -0.43 -2.81 14.33
CA TYR A 94 -0.84 -1.60 15.05
C TYR A 94 -2.35 -1.44 15.02
N HIS A 95 -2.97 -1.60 13.87
CA HIS A 95 -4.43 -1.51 13.77
C HIS A 95 -5.12 -2.56 14.62
N LYS A 96 -4.59 -3.76 14.63
CA LYS A 96 -5.17 -4.82 15.42
C LYS A 96 -5.12 -4.51 16.91
N LEU A 97 -4.00 -3.99 17.38
CA LEU A 97 -3.84 -3.61 18.77
C LEU A 97 -4.76 -2.45 19.15
N GLU A 98 -4.89 -1.49 18.25
CA GLU A 98 -5.78 -0.37 18.48
C GLU A 98 -7.23 -0.83 18.57
N ALA A 99 -7.64 -1.75 17.72
CA ALA A 99 -8.99 -2.27 17.74
C ALA A 99 -9.28 -3.00 19.03
N ILE A 100 -8.35 -3.80 19.50
CA ILE A 100 -8.51 -4.53 20.76
C ILE A 100 -8.61 -3.56 21.92
N LYS A 101 -7.76 -2.56 21.94
CA LYS A 101 -7.76 -1.55 22.96
C LYS A 101 -9.10 -0.81 23.01
N HIS A 102 -9.62 -0.48 21.85
CA HIS A 102 -10.87 0.23 21.74
C HIS A 102 -12.03 -0.59 22.29
N ILE A 103 -12.05 -1.87 21.97
CA ILE A 103 -13.07 -2.77 22.49
C ILE A 103 -13.00 -2.86 24.01
N ALA A 104 -11.80 -2.98 24.54
CA ALA A 104 -11.60 -3.04 25.96
C ALA A 104 -12.08 -1.77 26.65
N ASP A 105 -11.78 -0.63 26.05
CA ASP A 105 -12.22 0.65 26.60
C ASP A 105 -13.74 0.75 26.62
N ASP A 106 -14.37 0.27 25.55
CA ASP A 106 -15.83 0.30 25.50
C ASP A 106 -16.46 -0.56 26.58
N GLU A 107 -15.81 -1.62 26.96
CA GLU A 107 -16.31 -2.47 28.02
C GLU A 107 -16.11 -1.89 29.41
N PHE A 108 -14.99 -1.24 29.60
CA PHE A 108 -14.64 -0.73 30.92
C PHE A 108 -15.11 0.67 31.18
N ILE A 109 -15.43 1.39 30.16
CA ILE A 109 -15.81 2.78 30.30
C ILE A 109 -17.24 2.93 29.84
N PRO A 110 -18.16 2.79 30.75
CA PRO A 110 -19.57 2.94 30.38
C PRO A 110 -19.97 4.37 30.14
N ASP A 111 -19.09 5.30 30.35
CA ASP A 111 -19.42 6.71 30.18
C ASP A 111 -19.55 7.04 28.71
N PRO A 112 -20.73 7.37 28.25
CA PRO A 112 -20.93 7.67 26.83
C PRO A 112 -20.26 8.94 26.38
N GLN A 113 -19.78 9.71 27.29
CA GLN A 113 -19.10 10.93 26.89
C GLN A 113 -17.71 10.70 26.43
N ASP A 114 -17.18 9.58 26.78
CA ASP A 114 -15.84 9.27 26.37
C ASP A 114 -15.86 8.70 24.99
N ASP A 115 -16.38 9.46 24.11
CA ASP A 115 -16.34 9.09 22.72
C ASP A 115 -15.05 9.50 22.10
N THR A 116 -14.25 10.19 22.83
CA THR A 116 -12.93 10.48 22.35
C THR A 116 -12.23 9.19 22.12
N PRO A 117 -11.80 8.97 20.93
CA PRO A 117 -11.09 7.75 20.65
C PRO A 117 -9.87 7.75 21.50
N THR A 118 -9.92 6.99 22.48
CA THR A 118 -8.80 6.88 23.34
C THR A 118 -7.61 6.35 22.66
N LEU A 119 -7.72 6.24 21.43
CA LEU A 119 -6.63 5.80 20.62
C LEU A 119 -5.59 6.84 20.41
N ASN A 120 -5.80 7.92 20.92
CA ASN A 120 -4.86 9.00 20.73
C ASN A 120 -3.53 8.78 21.35
#